data_0ae05908e82276faa352afd70850038c
#
_entry.id   0ae05908e82276faa352afd70850038c
#
_cell.length_a   1.000
_cell.length_b   1.000
_cell.length_c   1.000
_cell.angle_alpha   90.00
_cell.angle_beta   90.00
_cell.angle_gamma   90.00
#
_symmetry.space_group_name_H-M   'P 1'
#
loop_
_entity.id
_entity.type
_entity.pdbx_description
1 polymer ?
#
loop_
_entity_poly.entity_id
_entity_poly.type
_entity_poly.pdbx_seq_one_letter_code
_entity_poly.pdbx_strand_id
1 'polypeptide(L)'
;MKKNFDTSIDRQNTWSTKWDLYKNKDIIPLWVADMDFKSPDIVQKAFKERLDQGIYGYTEIPEELNAEVVSLYKKSSWPIKEDWIVWIPGLETVIHQIYDFISDTQSVIVPKPIYPPFLNAAKHSSKKIVFHDLEIVEGRLVYNLEKLKADSDENSWLMFINPHNPGGTIFSQEELNDIAKIVLEKDMFVLADEIHSDFILDQNDCHNHIANIDGMAERVITVNSLSKTFNIAGLNCAFAIIPDKKLRTQFQKTLRGQTPSPSLFGIIATLACIKDGDDWKGELIDYLNINKSFLLHEFSMRDDIEVVNPKGTYLLRFKVINSSGVNLQQHFENYGVGLSDGKDFGKPGWMRLNFGTTLDLLKKAIPRLHKALDA
;
A
#
# COMPACT_ATOMS: atom_id res chain seq x y z
N MET A 1 -25.14 10.73 -9.54
CA MET A 1 -24.84 11.90 -8.68
C MET A 1 -23.35 11.89 -8.43
N LYS A 2 -22.64 13.01 -8.59
CA LYS A 2 -21.22 13.09 -8.21
C LYS A 2 -21.11 12.79 -6.71
N LYS A 3 -20.15 11.94 -6.34
CA LYS A 3 -19.85 11.64 -4.94
C LYS A 3 -19.27 12.89 -4.27
N ASN A 4 -19.75 13.21 -3.08
CA ASN A 4 -19.27 14.42 -2.40
C ASN A 4 -18.10 14.06 -1.46
N PHE A 5 -16.88 14.13 -1.98
CA PHE A 5 -15.66 13.94 -1.18
C PHE A 5 -15.29 15.18 -0.32
N ASP A 6 -16.00 16.29 -0.48
CA ASP A 6 -15.82 17.48 0.37
C ASP A 6 -16.53 17.38 1.72
N THR A 7 -17.39 16.36 1.92
CA THR A 7 -18.07 16.19 3.19
C THR A 7 -17.09 15.75 4.28
N SER A 8 -16.85 16.64 5.24
CA SER A 8 -16.07 16.30 6.43
C SER A 8 -16.86 15.33 7.33
N ILE A 9 -16.21 14.28 7.77
CA ILE A 9 -16.75 13.27 8.68
C ILE A 9 -15.98 13.35 9.98
N ASP A 10 -16.68 13.56 11.09
CA ASP A 10 -16.06 13.45 12.41
C ASP A 10 -15.76 11.98 12.71
N ARG A 11 -14.48 11.67 12.87
CA ARG A 11 -13.97 10.34 13.17
C ARG A 11 -13.40 10.23 14.59
N GLN A 12 -13.52 11.28 15.41
CA GLN A 12 -13.11 11.22 16.81
C GLN A 12 -14.05 10.31 17.60
N ASN A 13 -13.52 9.60 18.57
CA ASN A 13 -14.26 8.65 19.41
C ASN A 13 -14.95 7.51 18.65
N THR A 14 -14.42 7.14 17.48
CA THR A 14 -14.93 6.04 16.64
C THR A 14 -13.97 4.85 16.60
N TRP A 15 -13.00 4.79 17.52
CA TRP A 15 -11.89 3.83 17.55
C TRP A 15 -10.98 3.93 16.32
N SER A 16 -10.98 5.08 15.67
CA SER A 16 -10.11 5.34 14.54
C SER A 16 -8.65 5.44 15.01
N THR A 17 -7.79 4.52 14.57
CA THR A 17 -6.35 4.58 14.83
C THR A 17 -5.77 5.92 14.42
N LYS A 18 -6.22 6.49 13.29
CA LYS A 18 -5.77 7.77 12.76
C LYS A 18 -6.13 8.94 13.66
N TRP A 19 -7.41 9.04 14.05
CA TRP A 19 -7.95 10.20 14.75
C TRP A 19 -7.83 10.11 16.27
N ASP A 20 -8.06 8.94 16.84
CA ASP A 20 -8.10 8.76 18.29
C ASP A 20 -6.70 8.74 18.93
N LEU A 21 -5.62 8.61 18.13
CA LEU A 21 -4.25 8.86 18.59
C LEU A 21 -4.07 10.30 19.10
N TYR A 22 -4.77 11.24 18.49
CA TYR A 22 -4.74 12.66 18.85
C TYR A 22 -6.02 13.14 19.56
N LYS A 23 -6.71 12.22 20.22
CA LYS A 23 -7.91 12.56 20.99
C LYS A 23 -7.62 13.68 21.99
N ASN A 24 -8.48 14.70 22.03
CA ASN A 24 -8.35 15.90 22.87
C ASN A 24 -7.10 16.76 22.57
N LYS A 25 -6.49 16.63 21.40
CA LYS A 25 -5.41 17.48 20.93
C LYS A 25 -5.83 18.21 19.67
N ASP A 26 -5.36 19.45 19.48
CA ASP A 26 -5.57 20.20 18.24
C ASP A 26 -4.49 19.79 17.20
N ILE A 27 -4.52 18.52 16.79
CA ILE A 27 -3.61 17.95 15.78
C ILE A 27 -4.44 17.35 14.65
N ILE A 28 -4.16 17.80 13.43
CA ILE A 28 -4.75 17.24 12.19
C ILE A 28 -3.97 15.98 11.80
N PRO A 29 -4.61 14.79 11.83
CA PRO A 29 -3.91 13.54 11.54
C PRO A 29 -3.80 13.28 10.04
N LEU A 30 -2.59 13.32 9.50
CA LEU A 30 -2.26 13.00 8.10
C LEU A 30 -1.19 11.91 8.01
N TRP A 31 -1.22 10.92 8.90
CA TRP A 31 -0.14 9.92 9.06
C TRP A 31 -0.48 8.54 8.52
N VAL A 32 -1.50 7.84 9.00
CA VAL A 32 -1.83 6.48 8.59
C VAL A 32 -2.54 6.43 7.23
N ALA A 33 -2.27 5.39 6.46
CA ALA A 33 -2.83 5.22 5.12
C ALA A 33 -4.26 4.63 5.17
N ASP A 34 -5.22 5.38 5.75
CA ASP A 34 -6.65 5.27 5.52
C ASP A 34 -7.21 6.63 5.10
N MET A 35 -8.35 6.65 4.44
CA MET A 35 -8.93 7.90 3.94
C MET A 35 -10.04 8.40 4.88
N ASP A 36 -10.33 9.72 4.79
CA ASP A 36 -11.41 10.34 5.56
C ASP A 36 -12.72 10.43 4.76
N PHE A 37 -12.87 9.58 3.77
CA PHE A 37 -14.07 9.47 2.93
C PHE A 37 -14.91 8.27 3.33
N LYS A 38 -16.24 8.38 3.16
CA LYS A 38 -17.12 7.22 3.25
C LYS A 38 -16.75 6.20 2.18
N SER A 39 -16.74 4.93 2.57
CA SER A 39 -16.73 3.83 1.59
C SER A 39 -17.95 3.92 0.68
N PRO A 40 -17.91 3.32 -0.52
CA PRO A 40 -19.06 3.35 -1.44
C PRO A 40 -20.37 2.90 -0.79
N ASP A 41 -21.49 3.55 -1.17
CA ASP A 41 -22.82 3.22 -0.62
C ASP A 41 -23.23 1.77 -0.88
N ILE A 42 -22.69 1.16 -1.95
CA ILE A 42 -22.87 -0.27 -2.27
C ILE A 42 -22.41 -1.19 -1.14
N VAL A 43 -21.34 -0.81 -0.41
CA VAL A 43 -20.86 -1.57 0.76
C VAL A 43 -21.91 -1.56 1.86
N GLN A 44 -22.50 -0.39 2.16
CA GLN A 44 -23.54 -0.28 3.19
C GLN A 44 -24.80 -1.05 2.78
N LYS A 45 -25.17 -1.01 1.49
CA LYS A 45 -26.31 -1.77 0.96
C LYS A 45 -26.10 -3.28 1.15
N ALA A 46 -24.94 -3.80 0.74
CA ALA A 46 -24.60 -5.21 0.87
C ALA A 46 -24.55 -5.66 2.35
N PHE A 47 -24.07 -4.79 3.26
CA PHE A 47 -24.08 -5.05 4.68
C PHE A 47 -25.51 -5.14 5.24
N LYS A 48 -26.40 -4.24 4.83
CA LYS A 48 -27.78 -4.24 5.31
C LYS A 48 -28.48 -5.55 4.96
N GLU A 49 -28.32 -6.04 3.74
CA GLU A 49 -28.88 -7.32 3.30
C GLU A 49 -28.39 -8.49 4.21
N ARG A 50 -27.11 -8.48 4.59
CA ARG A 50 -26.55 -9.52 5.47
C ARG A 50 -26.96 -9.35 6.92
N LEU A 51 -27.10 -8.11 7.41
CA LEU A 51 -27.59 -7.80 8.76
C LEU A 51 -29.04 -8.26 8.94
N ASP A 52 -29.88 -8.07 7.92
CA ASP A 52 -31.28 -8.50 7.94
C ASP A 52 -31.42 -10.04 8.03
N GLN A 53 -30.42 -10.80 7.54
CA GLN A 53 -30.36 -12.25 7.71
C GLN A 53 -30.00 -12.67 9.13
N GLY A 54 -29.19 -11.89 9.85
CA GLY A 54 -28.86 -12.04 11.28
C GLY A 54 -27.99 -13.25 11.67
N ILE A 55 -27.31 -13.92 10.71
CA ILE A 55 -26.46 -15.10 10.98
C ILE A 55 -25.02 -14.80 10.53
N TYR A 56 -24.06 -14.90 11.47
CA TYR A 56 -22.64 -14.56 11.28
C TYR A 56 -21.72 -15.75 11.60
N GLY A 57 -22.08 -16.95 11.09
CA GLY A 57 -21.31 -18.16 11.25
C GLY A 57 -20.07 -18.23 10.35
N TYR A 58 -19.41 -19.39 10.33
CA TYR A 58 -18.28 -19.64 9.43
C TYR A 58 -18.70 -19.44 7.98
N THR A 59 -17.82 -18.82 7.19
CA THR A 59 -18.09 -18.40 5.82
C THR A 59 -17.01 -18.91 4.89
N GLU A 60 -17.42 -19.48 3.76
CA GLU A 60 -16.57 -19.84 2.64
C GLU A 60 -16.47 -18.66 1.66
N ILE A 61 -15.39 -18.62 0.89
CA ILE A 61 -15.25 -17.67 -0.22
C ILE A 61 -16.22 -18.09 -1.33
N PRO A 62 -17.14 -17.20 -1.76
CA PRO A 62 -18.05 -17.55 -2.86
C PRO A 62 -17.30 -17.66 -4.19
N GLU A 63 -17.70 -18.62 -5.02
CA GLU A 63 -17.13 -18.81 -6.38
C GLU A 63 -17.22 -17.52 -7.21
N GLU A 64 -18.33 -16.78 -7.06
CA GLU A 64 -18.53 -15.48 -7.71
C GLU A 64 -17.40 -14.50 -7.40
N LEU A 65 -16.89 -14.47 -6.16
CA LEU A 65 -15.80 -13.55 -5.79
C LEU A 65 -14.47 -13.95 -6.48
N ASN A 66 -14.20 -15.24 -6.64
CA ASN A 66 -13.03 -15.69 -7.41
C ASN A 66 -13.14 -15.26 -8.88
N ALA A 67 -14.31 -15.48 -9.49
CA ALA A 67 -14.57 -15.08 -10.88
C ALA A 67 -14.42 -13.57 -11.09
N GLU A 68 -14.92 -12.75 -10.16
CA GLU A 68 -14.79 -11.29 -10.22
C GLU A 68 -13.34 -10.82 -10.07
N VAL A 69 -12.54 -11.45 -9.19
CA VAL A 69 -11.09 -11.16 -9.10
C VAL A 69 -10.39 -11.52 -10.41
N VAL A 70 -10.70 -12.68 -11.02
CA VAL A 70 -10.15 -13.04 -12.34
C VAL A 70 -10.52 -12.01 -13.41
N SER A 71 -11.77 -11.53 -13.40
CA SER A 71 -12.23 -10.49 -14.33
C SER A 71 -11.48 -9.16 -14.12
N LEU A 72 -11.24 -8.77 -12.86
CA LEU A 72 -10.49 -7.57 -12.50
C LEU A 72 -9.07 -7.62 -13.08
N TYR A 73 -8.35 -8.72 -12.88
CA TYR A 73 -6.98 -8.88 -13.38
C TYR A 73 -6.90 -9.04 -14.90
N LYS A 74 -7.93 -9.56 -15.53
CA LYS A 74 -8.03 -9.57 -17.00
C LYS A 74 -8.11 -8.14 -17.55
N LYS A 75 -8.82 -7.22 -16.87
CA LYS A 75 -8.88 -5.79 -17.26
C LYS A 75 -7.50 -5.12 -17.15
N SER A 76 -6.67 -5.53 -16.22
CA SER A 76 -5.29 -5.03 -16.04
C SER A 76 -4.24 -5.78 -16.87
N SER A 77 -4.67 -6.51 -17.90
CA SER A 77 -3.79 -7.25 -18.84
C SER A 77 -2.98 -8.40 -18.23
N TRP A 78 -3.37 -8.89 -17.06
CA TRP A 78 -2.79 -10.09 -16.46
C TRP A 78 -3.87 -11.16 -16.26
N PRO A 79 -4.04 -12.10 -17.22
CA PRO A 79 -5.06 -13.15 -17.14
C PRO A 79 -4.67 -14.21 -16.10
N ILE A 80 -5.20 -14.08 -14.90
CA ILE A 80 -5.02 -15.03 -13.83
C ILE A 80 -6.07 -16.16 -13.87
N LYS A 81 -5.88 -17.22 -13.05
CA LYS A 81 -6.83 -18.31 -12.86
C LYS A 81 -7.35 -18.30 -11.43
N GLU A 82 -8.58 -18.78 -11.24
CA GLU A 82 -9.20 -18.86 -9.91
C GLU A 82 -8.38 -19.71 -8.92
N ASP A 83 -7.79 -20.82 -9.38
CA ASP A 83 -6.98 -21.69 -8.55
C ASP A 83 -5.62 -21.07 -8.14
N TRP A 84 -5.23 -19.91 -8.69
CA TRP A 84 -4.06 -19.16 -8.26
C TRP A 84 -4.32 -18.27 -7.04
N ILE A 85 -5.59 -18.03 -6.72
CA ILE A 85 -6.01 -17.14 -5.65
C ILE A 85 -5.94 -17.85 -4.30
N VAL A 86 -5.26 -17.23 -3.34
CA VAL A 86 -5.19 -17.68 -1.94
C VAL A 86 -5.72 -16.54 -1.08
N TRP A 87 -6.87 -16.74 -0.45
CA TRP A 87 -7.50 -15.73 0.40
C TRP A 87 -6.83 -15.62 1.77
N ILE A 88 -6.66 -14.39 2.24
CA ILE A 88 -5.98 -14.03 3.49
C ILE A 88 -6.74 -12.90 4.18
N PRO A 89 -6.65 -12.74 5.52
CA PRO A 89 -7.37 -11.67 6.24
C PRO A 89 -6.77 -10.27 5.98
N GLY A 90 -5.50 -10.19 5.60
CA GLY A 90 -4.83 -8.92 5.33
C GLY A 90 -3.38 -9.12 4.93
N LEU A 91 -2.79 -8.12 4.26
CA LEU A 91 -1.43 -8.18 3.76
C LEU A 91 -0.39 -8.25 4.88
N GLU A 92 -0.62 -7.57 6.00
CA GLU A 92 0.33 -7.54 7.12
C GLU A 92 0.59 -8.95 7.67
N THR A 93 -0.44 -9.80 7.68
CA THR A 93 -0.28 -11.22 8.03
C THR A 93 0.73 -11.91 7.12
N VAL A 94 0.64 -11.70 5.80
CA VAL A 94 1.57 -12.31 4.85
C VAL A 94 2.97 -11.73 5.00
N ILE A 95 3.09 -10.41 5.18
CA ILE A 95 4.38 -9.73 5.37
C ILE A 95 5.16 -10.33 6.56
N HIS A 96 4.48 -10.73 7.61
CA HIS A 96 5.13 -11.41 8.75
C HIS A 96 5.36 -12.89 8.47
N GLN A 97 4.39 -13.61 7.95
CA GLN A 97 4.47 -15.06 7.74
C GLN A 97 5.37 -15.47 6.58
N ILE A 98 5.67 -14.57 5.64
CA ILE A 98 6.57 -14.90 4.52
C ILE A 98 7.97 -15.29 5.03
N TYR A 99 8.41 -14.76 6.16
CA TYR A 99 9.71 -15.10 6.74
C TYR A 99 9.75 -16.53 7.31
N ASP A 100 8.62 -17.06 7.76
CA ASP A 100 8.51 -18.48 8.17
C ASP A 100 8.48 -19.41 6.95
N PHE A 101 7.99 -18.90 5.81
CA PHE A 101 7.97 -19.62 4.55
C PHE A 101 9.34 -19.68 3.87
N ILE A 102 10.15 -18.62 3.96
CA ILE A 102 11.49 -18.54 3.36
C ILE A 102 12.45 -19.51 4.07
N SER A 103 13.25 -20.26 3.31
CA SER A 103 14.27 -21.15 3.87
C SER A 103 15.34 -20.39 4.64
N ASP A 104 15.92 -21.02 5.68
CA ASP A 104 16.99 -20.42 6.47
C ASP A 104 18.30 -20.20 5.69
N THR A 105 18.44 -20.87 4.54
CA THR A 105 19.58 -20.72 3.64
C THR A 105 19.42 -19.55 2.65
N GLN A 106 18.24 -18.95 2.59
CA GLN A 106 17.92 -17.86 1.67
C GLN A 106 18.08 -16.50 2.35
N SER A 107 18.65 -15.52 1.64
CA SER A 107 18.66 -14.13 2.06
C SER A 107 17.40 -13.39 1.59
N VAL A 108 17.08 -12.29 2.29
CA VAL A 108 15.93 -11.46 1.98
C VAL A 108 16.39 -10.04 1.73
N ILE A 109 16.13 -9.53 0.52
CA ILE A 109 16.43 -8.16 0.13
C ILE A 109 15.22 -7.30 0.48
N VAL A 110 15.45 -6.31 1.35
CA VAL A 110 14.44 -5.37 1.83
C VAL A 110 14.84 -3.96 1.38
N PRO A 111 14.12 -3.38 0.40
CA PRO A 111 14.41 -2.01 -0.05
C PRO A 111 14.13 -0.99 1.06
N LYS A 112 14.84 0.14 1.05
CA LYS A 112 14.60 1.28 1.92
C LYS A 112 14.55 2.58 1.10
N PRO A 113 13.55 3.45 1.32
CA PRO A 113 12.45 3.29 2.28
C PRO A 113 11.44 2.23 1.86
N ILE A 114 10.73 1.63 2.85
CA ILE A 114 9.66 0.66 2.61
C ILE A 114 8.59 0.78 3.71
N TYR A 115 7.39 0.26 3.46
CA TYR A 115 6.31 0.18 4.44
C TYR A 115 6.77 -0.49 5.75
N PRO A 116 6.56 0.13 6.93
CA PRO A 116 7.19 -0.29 8.20
C PRO A 116 7.02 -1.76 8.59
N PRO A 117 5.88 -2.44 8.35
CA PRO A 117 5.76 -3.87 8.64
C PRO A 117 6.82 -4.75 7.97
N PHE A 118 7.30 -4.42 6.76
CA PHE A 118 8.40 -5.16 6.12
C PHE A 118 9.70 -5.05 6.91
N LEU A 119 10.02 -3.84 7.43
CA LEU A 119 11.20 -3.63 8.26
C LEU A 119 11.07 -4.33 9.62
N ASN A 120 9.88 -4.29 10.20
CA ASN A 120 9.60 -4.92 11.49
C ASN A 120 9.68 -6.45 11.38
N ALA A 121 9.05 -7.03 10.36
CA ALA A 121 9.13 -8.46 10.09
C ALA A 121 10.58 -8.91 9.86
N ALA A 122 11.35 -8.14 9.06
CA ALA A 122 12.78 -8.41 8.85
C ALA A 122 13.58 -8.43 10.15
N LYS A 123 13.37 -7.42 11.02
CA LYS A 123 14.08 -7.32 12.32
C LYS A 123 13.77 -8.48 13.27
N HIS A 124 12.57 -9.04 13.20
CA HIS A 124 12.15 -10.14 14.08
C HIS A 124 12.43 -11.52 13.47
N SER A 125 12.83 -11.58 12.21
CA SER A 125 13.17 -12.83 11.54
C SER A 125 14.59 -13.30 11.87
N SER A 126 14.85 -14.60 11.78
CA SER A 126 16.19 -15.20 11.84
C SER A 126 16.93 -15.18 10.50
N LYS A 127 16.33 -14.62 9.45
CA LYS A 127 16.85 -14.66 8.09
C LYS A 127 18.01 -13.69 7.88
N LYS A 128 18.89 -13.99 6.92
CA LYS A 128 19.90 -13.06 6.43
C LYS A 128 19.22 -11.90 5.69
N ILE A 129 19.18 -10.73 6.30
CA ILE A 129 18.57 -9.53 5.71
C ILE A 129 19.62 -8.69 5.01
N VAL A 130 19.35 -8.32 3.76
CA VAL A 130 20.16 -7.39 2.97
C VAL A 130 19.31 -6.15 2.69
N PHE A 131 19.70 -5.02 3.25
CA PHE A 131 18.99 -3.75 2.98
C PHE A 131 19.52 -3.14 1.67
N HIS A 132 18.60 -2.86 0.76
CA HIS A 132 18.86 -2.19 -0.51
C HIS A 132 18.30 -0.76 -0.48
N ASP A 133 19.17 0.25 -0.53
CA ASP A 133 18.72 1.64 -0.55
C ASP A 133 18.24 2.04 -1.94
N LEU A 134 16.96 2.43 -2.04
CA LEU A 134 16.42 3.05 -3.26
C LEU A 134 17.01 4.45 -3.45
N GLU A 135 17.20 4.85 -4.69
CA GLU A 135 17.72 6.14 -5.10
C GLU A 135 16.60 7.07 -5.56
N ILE A 136 16.85 8.38 -5.48
CA ILE A 136 15.95 9.37 -6.05
C ILE A 136 16.53 9.82 -7.40
N VAL A 137 15.80 9.52 -8.46
CA VAL A 137 16.11 9.95 -9.81
C VAL A 137 14.90 10.71 -10.36
N GLU A 138 15.11 11.95 -10.79
CA GLU A 138 14.05 12.81 -11.32
C GLU A 138 12.81 12.91 -10.38
N GLY A 139 13.05 13.00 -9.07
CA GLY A 139 12.00 13.09 -8.06
C GLY A 139 11.21 11.79 -7.83
N ARG A 140 11.71 10.64 -8.27
CA ARG A 140 11.11 9.29 -8.10
C ARG A 140 12.06 8.40 -7.32
N LEU A 141 11.53 7.50 -6.50
CA LEU A 141 12.30 6.40 -5.91
C LEU A 141 12.43 5.24 -6.91
N VAL A 142 13.66 4.85 -7.20
CA VAL A 142 13.98 3.77 -8.15
C VAL A 142 15.03 2.81 -7.59
N TYR A 143 15.12 1.62 -8.17
CA TYR A 143 16.19 0.67 -7.86
C TYR A 143 17.46 1.03 -8.61
N ASN A 144 18.60 1.03 -7.91
CA ASN A 144 19.90 0.94 -8.58
C ASN A 144 20.14 -0.51 -8.96
N LEU A 145 20.03 -0.82 -10.25
CA LEU A 145 20.05 -2.21 -10.75
C LEU A 145 21.40 -2.90 -10.54
N GLU A 146 22.51 -2.19 -10.72
CA GLU A 146 23.85 -2.76 -10.47
C GLU A 146 24.00 -3.12 -8.98
N LYS A 147 23.54 -2.23 -8.10
CA LYS A 147 23.56 -2.47 -6.67
C LYS A 147 22.59 -3.59 -6.28
N LEU A 148 21.39 -3.64 -6.88
CA LEU A 148 20.44 -4.73 -6.63
C LEU A 148 21.04 -6.08 -7.00
N LYS A 149 21.71 -6.16 -8.17
CA LYS A 149 22.41 -7.37 -8.61
C LYS A 149 23.54 -7.77 -7.65
N ALA A 150 24.29 -6.79 -7.14
CA ALA A 150 25.38 -7.04 -6.17
C ALA A 150 24.84 -7.46 -4.78
N ASP A 151 23.71 -6.88 -4.34
CA ASP A 151 23.06 -7.20 -3.06
C ASP A 151 22.37 -8.57 -3.09
N SER A 152 22.15 -9.17 -4.28
CA SER A 152 21.37 -10.40 -4.47
C SER A 152 22.26 -11.65 -4.45
N ASP A 153 21.97 -12.56 -3.55
CA ASP A 153 22.46 -13.93 -3.59
C ASP A 153 21.56 -14.80 -4.50
N GLU A 154 22.06 -15.96 -4.93
CA GLU A 154 21.21 -16.97 -5.59
C GLU A 154 20.07 -17.42 -4.65
N ASN A 155 18.90 -17.63 -5.24
CA ASN A 155 17.67 -18.04 -4.52
C ASN A 155 17.20 -17.05 -3.42
N SER A 156 17.67 -15.79 -3.43
CA SER A 156 17.21 -14.80 -2.46
C SER A 156 15.77 -14.35 -2.71
N TRP A 157 15.15 -13.70 -1.72
CA TRP A 157 13.84 -13.08 -1.84
C TRP A 157 13.93 -11.58 -1.97
N LEU A 158 13.16 -10.99 -2.87
CA LEU A 158 12.99 -9.54 -2.98
C LEU A 158 11.63 -9.14 -2.43
N MET A 159 11.59 -8.25 -1.44
CA MET A 159 10.37 -7.57 -1.01
C MET A 159 10.13 -6.39 -1.93
N PHE A 160 9.08 -6.45 -2.74
CA PHE A 160 8.79 -5.49 -3.81
C PHE A 160 7.43 -4.84 -3.61
N ILE A 161 7.31 -3.52 -3.75
CA ILE A 161 6.05 -2.79 -3.61
C ILE A 161 5.81 -1.95 -4.87
N ASN A 162 4.69 -2.15 -5.54
CA ASN A 162 4.30 -1.40 -6.73
C ASN A 162 2.78 -1.18 -6.78
N PRO A 163 2.25 0.04 -6.76
CA PRO A 163 2.94 1.34 -6.55
C PRO A 163 3.63 1.45 -5.19
N HIS A 164 4.79 2.09 -5.17
CA HIS A 164 5.68 2.08 -4.02
C HIS A 164 5.19 2.94 -2.85
N ASN A 165 5.10 2.36 -1.66
CA ASN A 165 4.83 3.06 -0.40
C ASN A 165 6.13 3.09 0.43
N PRO A 166 6.72 4.28 0.72
CA PRO A 166 6.09 5.61 0.79
C PRO A 166 6.33 6.52 -0.43
N GLY A 167 6.98 6.08 -1.50
CA GLY A 167 7.45 6.96 -2.57
C GLY A 167 6.44 7.30 -3.65
N GLY A 168 5.33 6.56 -3.76
CA GLY A 168 4.34 6.78 -4.82
C GLY A 168 4.83 6.48 -6.24
N THR A 169 5.99 5.82 -6.39
CA THR A 169 6.49 5.39 -7.69
C THR A 169 5.62 4.29 -8.26
N ILE A 170 5.24 4.41 -9.52
CA ILE A 170 4.75 3.32 -10.35
C ILE A 170 5.93 2.92 -11.24
N PHE A 171 6.35 1.67 -11.17
CA PHE A 171 7.44 1.18 -12.01
C PHE A 171 6.94 0.92 -13.43
N SER A 172 7.68 1.45 -14.41
CA SER A 172 7.37 1.23 -15.82
C SER A 172 7.60 -0.23 -16.23
N GLN A 173 7.06 -0.64 -17.38
CA GLN A 173 7.28 -1.99 -17.91
C GLN A 173 8.78 -2.26 -18.14
N GLU A 174 9.56 -1.25 -18.56
CA GLU A 174 11.01 -1.36 -18.76
C GLU A 174 11.73 -1.58 -17.41
N GLU A 175 11.44 -0.76 -16.39
CA GLU A 175 12.00 -0.93 -15.05
C GLU A 175 11.67 -2.30 -14.46
N LEU A 176 10.45 -2.79 -14.67
CA LEU A 176 10.04 -4.13 -14.23
C LEU A 176 10.77 -5.25 -14.98
N ASN A 177 10.97 -5.09 -16.29
CA ASN A 177 11.75 -6.06 -17.09
C ASN A 177 13.20 -6.14 -16.63
N ASP A 178 13.82 -5.01 -16.29
CA ASP A 178 15.19 -4.99 -15.78
C ASP A 178 15.32 -5.64 -14.40
N ILE A 179 14.38 -5.39 -13.51
CA ILE A 179 14.30 -6.07 -12.21
C ILE A 179 14.08 -7.59 -12.42
N ALA A 180 13.14 -7.96 -13.28
CA ALA A 180 12.86 -9.36 -13.60
C ALA A 180 14.08 -10.10 -14.17
N LYS A 181 14.88 -9.44 -15.01
CA LYS A 181 16.13 -10.00 -15.52
C LYS A 181 17.09 -10.38 -14.39
N ILE A 182 17.27 -9.52 -13.39
CA ILE A 182 18.11 -9.81 -12.21
C ILE A 182 17.54 -10.98 -11.41
N VAL A 183 16.20 -10.98 -11.18
CA VAL A 183 15.49 -12.05 -10.48
C VAL A 183 15.70 -13.39 -11.16
N LEU A 184 15.60 -13.44 -12.49
CA LEU A 184 15.79 -14.66 -13.28
C LEU A 184 17.27 -15.11 -13.32
N GLU A 185 18.20 -14.17 -13.50
CA GLU A 185 19.63 -14.46 -13.50
C GLU A 185 20.13 -15.05 -12.16
N LYS A 186 19.54 -14.63 -11.04
CA LYS A 186 19.91 -15.04 -9.68
C LYS A 186 18.98 -16.11 -9.10
N ASP A 187 18.08 -16.64 -9.88
CA ASP A 187 17.07 -17.62 -9.43
C ASP A 187 16.25 -17.17 -8.21
N MET A 188 16.00 -15.86 -8.09
CA MET A 188 15.34 -15.24 -6.93
C MET A 188 13.83 -15.47 -6.94
N PHE A 189 13.21 -15.18 -5.77
CA PHE A 189 11.77 -15.08 -5.59
C PHE A 189 11.35 -13.65 -5.23
N VAL A 190 10.09 -13.31 -5.47
CA VAL A 190 9.57 -11.97 -5.20
C VAL A 190 8.27 -12.07 -4.40
N LEU A 191 8.17 -11.33 -3.29
CA LEU A 191 6.89 -10.95 -2.70
C LEU A 191 6.53 -9.58 -3.24
N ALA A 192 5.52 -9.51 -4.11
CA ALA A 192 5.04 -8.28 -4.73
C ALA A 192 3.79 -7.77 -4.00
N ASP A 193 3.91 -6.66 -3.27
CA ASP A 193 2.79 -5.95 -2.66
C ASP A 193 2.21 -4.95 -3.65
N GLU A 194 1.01 -5.22 -4.13
CA GLU A 194 0.30 -4.41 -5.11
C GLU A 194 -0.98 -3.77 -4.55
N ILE A 195 -1.08 -3.60 -3.21
CA ILE A 195 -2.28 -3.06 -2.55
C ILE A 195 -2.66 -1.66 -3.01
N HIS A 196 -1.75 -0.92 -3.63
CA HIS A 196 -1.97 0.41 -4.17
C HIS A 196 -2.20 0.42 -5.70
N SER A 197 -2.35 -0.73 -6.36
CA SER A 197 -2.44 -0.87 -7.83
C SER A 197 -3.56 -0.06 -8.49
N ASP A 198 -4.65 0.20 -7.78
CA ASP A 198 -5.76 1.03 -8.29
C ASP A 198 -5.47 2.55 -8.28
N PHE A 199 -4.46 3.00 -7.53
CA PHE A 199 -4.14 4.43 -7.44
C PHE A 199 -3.17 4.86 -8.54
N ILE A 200 -3.69 5.02 -9.75
CA ILE A 200 -2.95 5.57 -10.89
C ILE A 200 -3.39 7.03 -11.02
N LEU A 201 -2.55 7.95 -10.57
CA LEU A 201 -2.86 9.37 -10.49
C LEU A 201 -2.49 10.16 -11.76
N ASP A 202 -1.75 9.56 -12.67
CA ASP A 202 -1.42 10.14 -13.96
C ASP A 202 -2.01 9.25 -15.06
N GLN A 203 -2.81 9.83 -15.97
CA GLN A 203 -3.47 9.10 -17.06
C GLN A 203 -2.50 8.46 -18.05
N ASN A 204 -1.24 8.91 -18.09
CA ASN A 204 -0.21 8.33 -18.92
C ASN A 204 0.51 7.13 -18.28
N ASP A 205 0.28 6.89 -16.99
CA ASP A 205 0.85 5.74 -16.27
C ASP A 205 -0.16 4.58 -16.27
N CYS A 206 0.36 3.37 -16.13
CA CYS A 206 -0.45 2.17 -15.89
C CYS A 206 0.26 1.29 -14.87
N HIS A 207 -0.51 0.52 -14.13
CA HIS A 207 0.04 -0.52 -13.26
C HIS A 207 0.39 -1.74 -14.11
N ASN A 208 1.64 -2.19 -13.98
CA ASN A 208 2.12 -3.42 -14.59
C ASN A 208 2.47 -4.42 -13.51
N HIS A 209 2.13 -5.69 -13.72
CA HIS A 209 2.37 -6.77 -12.78
C HIS A 209 3.70 -7.45 -13.08
N ILE A 210 4.63 -7.46 -12.12
CA ILE A 210 5.92 -8.13 -12.31
C ILE A 210 5.75 -9.64 -12.56
N ALA A 211 4.71 -10.26 -11.98
CA ALA A 211 4.39 -11.67 -12.18
C ALA A 211 3.93 -12.01 -13.61
N ASN A 212 3.53 -11.01 -14.41
CA ASN A 212 3.10 -11.19 -15.81
C ASN A 212 4.26 -11.15 -16.82
N ILE A 213 5.49 -10.94 -16.36
CA ILE A 213 6.70 -10.97 -17.22
C ILE A 213 7.09 -12.43 -17.43
N ASP A 214 7.55 -12.74 -18.65
CA ASP A 214 7.96 -14.09 -19.02
C ASP A 214 9.00 -14.66 -18.04
N GLY A 215 8.76 -15.87 -17.55
CA GLY A 215 9.59 -16.55 -16.56
C GLY A 215 9.35 -16.15 -15.09
N MET A 216 8.58 -15.10 -14.83
CA MET A 216 8.34 -14.63 -13.45
C MET A 216 7.21 -15.38 -12.73
N ALA A 217 6.26 -15.96 -13.45
CA ALA A 217 5.09 -16.62 -12.87
C ALA A 217 5.42 -17.72 -11.83
N GLU A 218 6.56 -18.39 -11.98
CA GLU A 218 6.99 -19.45 -11.06
C GLU A 218 7.67 -18.95 -9.79
N ARG A 219 7.89 -17.62 -9.67
CA ARG A 219 8.77 -17.00 -8.67
C ARG A 219 8.11 -15.89 -7.88
N VAL A 220 6.87 -15.54 -8.18
CA VAL A 220 6.21 -14.38 -7.57
C VAL A 220 5.01 -14.80 -6.75
N ILE A 221 4.94 -14.25 -5.53
CA ILE A 221 3.74 -14.18 -4.71
C ILE A 221 3.26 -12.73 -4.79
N THR A 222 2.20 -12.46 -5.54
CA THR A 222 1.58 -11.13 -5.58
C THR A 222 0.51 -11.04 -4.51
N VAL A 223 0.54 -10.01 -3.67
CA VAL A 223 -0.48 -9.78 -2.63
C VAL A 223 -1.23 -8.49 -2.92
N ASN A 224 -2.55 -8.53 -2.77
CA ASN A 224 -3.41 -7.38 -3.03
C ASN A 224 -4.67 -7.39 -2.15
N SER A 225 -5.31 -6.24 -2.05
CA SER A 225 -6.60 -6.04 -1.38
C SER A 225 -7.27 -4.78 -1.90
N LEU A 226 -8.57 -4.79 -2.00
CA LEU A 226 -9.36 -3.58 -2.30
C LEU A 226 -9.53 -2.65 -1.10
N SER A 227 -8.92 -3.01 0.03
CA SER A 227 -9.06 -2.29 1.29
C SER A 227 -8.56 -0.84 1.24
N LYS A 228 -7.51 -0.56 0.47
CA LYS A 228 -7.01 0.82 0.27
C LYS A 228 -7.88 1.57 -0.72
N THR A 229 -8.22 0.95 -1.83
CA THR A 229 -9.04 1.55 -2.89
C THR A 229 -10.37 2.06 -2.37
N PHE A 230 -11.09 1.24 -1.59
CA PHE A 230 -12.45 1.55 -1.14
C PHE A 230 -12.56 1.93 0.34
N ASN A 231 -11.42 2.18 0.99
CA ASN A 231 -11.37 2.58 2.41
C ASN A 231 -12.06 1.60 3.35
N ILE A 232 -11.80 0.30 3.16
CA ILE A 232 -12.41 -0.81 3.92
C ILE A 232 -11.38 -1.66 4.68
N ALA A 233 -10.23 -1.08 5.04
CA ALA A 233 -9.13 -1.82 5.67
C ALA A 233 -9.51 -2.55 6.97
N GLY A 234 -10.41 -1.97 7.77
CA GLY A 234 -10.91 -2.58 9.01
C GLY A 234 -11.75 -3.84 8.81
N LEU A 235 -12.08 -4.21 7.56
CA LEU A 235 -12.91 -5.37 7.25
C LEU A 235 -12.14 -6.67 6.99
N ASN A 236 -10.81 -6.61 6.93
CA ASN A 236 -9.93 -7.77 6.87
C ASN A 236 -10.26 -8.77 5.74
N CYS A 237 -10.04 -8.37 4.50
CA CYS A 237 -10.14 -9.22 3.31
C CYS A 237 -9.07 -8.86 2.30
N ALA A 238 -8.24 -9.82 1.94
CA ALA A 238 -7.15 -9.68 0.99
C ALA A 238 -6.89 -11.03 0.30
N PHE A 239 -6.02 -11.04 -0.69
CA PHE A 239 -5.67 -12.25 -1.40
C PHE A 239 -4.22 -12.22 -1.90
N ALA A 240 -3.64 -13.41 -2.07
CA ALA A 240 -2.41 -13.62 -2.81
C ALA A 240 -2.73 -14.30 -4.14
N ILE A 241 -2.00 -13.95 -5.19
CA ILE A 241 -2.03 -14.61 -6.50
C ILE A 241 -0.69 -15.30 -6.69
N ILE A 242 -0.73 -16.62 -6.82
CA ILE A 242 0.45 -17.48 -6.92
C ILE A 242 0.26 -18.45 -8.07
N PRO A 243 0.79 -18.16 -9.27
CA PRO A 243 0.60 -19.03 -10.44
C PRO A 243 1.21 -20.40 -10.27
N ASP A 244 2.43 -20.50 -9.71
CA ASP A 244 3.09 -21.80 -9.51
C ASP A 244 2.40 -22.63 -8.44
N LYS A 245 2.03 -23.86 -8.81
CA LYS A 245 1.30 -24.78 -7.92
C LYS A 245 2.14 -25.23 -6.72
N LYS A 246 3.45 -25.43 -6.88
CA LYS A 246 4.33 -25.87 -5.80
C LYS A 246 4.52 -24.78 -4.78
N LEU A 247 4.84 -23.57 -5.25
CA LEU A 247 4.96 -22.36 -4.41
C LEU A 247 3.65 -22.09 -3.66
N ARG A 248 2.51 -22.14 -4.36
CA ARG A 248 1.18 -21.93 -3.78
C ARG A 248 0.85 -22.95 -2.70
N THR A 249 1.10 -24.23 -2.97
CA THR A 249 0.83 -25.30 -1.99
C THR A 249 1.68 -25.14 -0.73
N GLN A 250 2.94 -24.76 -0.87
CA GLN A 250 3.84 -24.51 0.26
C GLN A 250 3.39 -23.29 1.04
N PHE A 251 3.03 -22.20 0.35
CA PHE A 251 2.52 -20.98 0.99
C PHE A 251 1.23 -21.26 1.78
N GLN A 252 0.27 -21.98 1.20
CA GLN A 252 -0.96 -22.37 1.90
C GLN A 252 -0.71 -23.22 3.15
N LYS A 253 0.34 -24.06 3.16
CA LYS A 253 0.72 -24.85 4.34
C LYS A 253 1.21 -23.95 5.49
N THR A 254 1.95 -22.88 5.17
CA THR A 254 2.42 -21.90 6.18
C THR A 254 1.26 -21.15 6.83
N LEU A 255 0.21 -20.85 6.05
CA LEU A 255 -0.98 -20.17 6.57
C LEU A 255 -1.87 -21.09 7.44
N ARG A 256 -1.85 -22.38 7.18
CA ARG A 256 -2.79 -23.34 7.79
C ARG A 256 -2.63 -23.40 9.31
N GLY A 257 -3.72 -23.15 10.01
CA GLY A 257 -3.79 -23.20 11.48
C GLY A 257 -3.22 -21.96 12.19
N GLN A 258 -2.59 -21.05 11.45
CA GLN A 258 -2.03 -19.81 11.98
C GLN A 258 -2.80 -18.56 11.56
N THR A 259 -3.47 -18.63 10.41
CA THR A 259 -4.14 -17.49 9.80
C THR A 259 -5.64 -17.76 9.69
N PRO A 260 -6.50 -16.87 10.23
CA PRO A 260 -7.94 -16.97 10.02
C PRO A 260 -8.33 -16.69 8.57
N SER A 261 -9.50 -17.16 8.17
CA SER A 261 -10.11 -16.75 6.90
C SER A 261 -10.44 -15.24 6.90
N PRO A 262 -10.60 -14.60 5.73
CA PRO A 262 -11.16 -13.26 5.64
C PRO A 262 -12.48 -13.13 6.38
N SER A 263 -12.76 -11.93 6.90
CA SER A 263 -14.01 -11.70 7.62
C SER A 263 -15.22 -11.76 6.69
N LEU A 264 -16.37 -12.22 7.20
CA LEU A 264 -17.62 -12.25 6.45
C LEU A 264 -17.94 -10.90 5.80
N PHE A 265 -17.86 -9.80 6.56
CA PHE A 265 -18.13 -8.46 6.03
C PHE A 265 -17.05 -7.97 5.08
N GLY A 266 -15.81 -8.43 5.24
CA GLY A 266 -14.74 -8.17 4.29
C GLY A 266 -14.99 -8.83 2.92
N ILE A 267 -15.44 -10.09 2.92
CA ILE A 267 -15.82 -10.81 1.70
C ILE A 267 -16.97 -10.09 0.99
N ILE A 268 -18.03 -9.74 1.72
CA ILE A 268 -19.21 -9.04 1.18
C ILE A 268 -18.83 -7.68 0.60
N ALA A 269 -18.03 -6.89 1.32
CA ALA A 269 -17.59 -5.58 0.86
C ALA A 269 -16.70 -5.68 -0.38
N THR A 270 -15.76 -6.63 -0.39
CA THR A 270 -14.87 -6.85 -1.54
C THR A 270 -15.66 -7.21 -2.78
N LEU A 271 -16.62 -8.13 -2.68
CA LEU A 271 -17.48 -8.51 -3.81
C LEU A 271 -18.31 -7.33 -4.32
N ALA A 272 -18.96 -6.58 -3.43
CA ALA A 272 -19.74 -5.40 -3.81
C ALA A 272 -18.87 -4.35 -4.51
N CYS A 273 -17.66 -4.10 -4.00
CA CYS A 273 -16.73 -3.12 -4.59
C CYS A 273 -16.21 -3.54 -5.96
N ILE A 274 -15.88 -4.82 -6.19
CA ILE A 274 -15.43 -5.29 -7.51
C ILE A 274 -16.53 -5.13 -8.55
N LYS A 275 -17.77 -5.46 -8.18
CA LYS A 275 -18.91 -5.43 -9.11
C LYS A 275 -19.34 -4.01 -9.50
N ASP A 276 -19.46 -3.14 -8.53
CA ASP A 276 -20.17 -1.86 -8.70
C ASP A 276 -19.37 -0.65 -8.16
N GLY A 277 -18.06 -0.79 -7.90
CA GLY A 277 -17.24 0.25 -7.30
C GLY A 277 -16.51 1.16 -8.27
N ASP A 278 -16.46 0.84 -9.56
CA ASP A 278 -15.61 1.53 -10.55
C ASP A 278 -15.91 3.04 -10.66
N ASP A 279 -17.19 3.46 -10.64
CA ASP A 279 -17.58 4.88 -10.70
C ASP A 279 -17.06 5.64 -9.47
N TRP A 280 -17.21 5.06 -8.27
CA TRP A 280 -16.72 5.66 -7.02
C TRP A 280 -15.19 5.78 -7.04
N LYS A 281 -14.50 4.75 -7.53
CA LYS A 281 -13.04 4.76 -7.68
C LYS A 281 -12.57 5.84 -8.63
N GLY A 282 -13.22 5.98 -9.79
CA GLY A 282 -12.91 7.03 -10.77
C GLY A 282 -13.03 8.44 -10.17
N GLU A 283 -14.15 8.74 -9.52
CA GLU A 283 -14.38 10.04 -8.86
C GLU A 283 -13.39 10.27 -7.70
N LEU A 284 -12.99 9.23 -6.96
CA LEU A 284 -11.94 9.30 -5.93
C LEU A 284 -10.59 9.70 -6.53
N ILE A 285 -10.17 9.05 -7.61
CA ILE A 285 -8.89 9.34 -8.28
C ILE A 285 -8.84 10.79 -8.75
N ASP A 286 -9.94 11.29 -9.33
CA ASP A 286 -10.06 12.69 -9.73
C ASP A 286 -9.90 13.63 -8.53
N TYR A 287 -10.54 13.32 -7.40
CA TYR A 287 -10.44 14.14 -6.19
C TYR A 287 -9.03 14.08 -5.56
N LEU A 288 -8.41 12.91 -5.53
CA LEU A 288 -7.02 12.77 -5.05
C LEU A 288 -6.04 13.55 -5.93
N ASN A 289 -6.28 13.67 -7.23
CA ASN A 289 -5.47 14.50 -8.12
C ASN A 289 -5.60 16.00 -7.80
N ILE A 290 -6.79 16.47 -7.41
CA ILE A 290 -6.99 17.85 -6.92
C ILE A 290 -6.14 18.06 -5.66
N ASN A 291 -6.23 17.15 -4.69
CA ASN A 291 -5.47 17.23 -3.44
C ASN A 291 -3.94 17.19 -3.68
N LYS A 292 -3.49 16.27 -4.54
CA LYS A 292 -2.08 16.17 -4.95
C LYS A 292 -1.58 17.48 -5.56
N SER A 293 -2.33 18.01 -6.52
CA SER A 293 -1.96 19.25 -7.22
C SER A 293 -1.88 20.44 -6.27
N PHE A 294 -2.82 20.55 -5.33
CA PHE A 294 -2.80 21.55 -4.28
C PHE A 294 -1.52 21.43 -3.43
N LEU A 295 -1.20 20.23 -2.92
CA LEU A 295 -0.02 20.03 -2.08
C LEU A 295 1.29 20.28 -2.83
N LEU A 296 1.40 19.82 -4.08
CA LEU A 296 2.59 20.06 -4.88
C LEU A 296 2.79 21.55 -5.18
N HIS A 297 1.70 22.31 -5.41
CA HIS A 297 1.76 23.76 -5.55
C HIS A 297 2.27 24.44 -4.27
N GLU A 298 1.67 24.12 -3.11
CA GLU A 298 2.07 24.70 -1.82
C GLU A 298 3.54 24.42 -1.48
N PHE A 299 4.00 23.20 -1.76
CA PHE A 299 5.37 22.78 -1.47
C PHE A 299 6.39 23.30 -2.50
N SER A 300 5.97 23.60 -3.74
CA SER A 300 6.85 24.19 -4.75
C SER A 300 7.34 25.60 -4.43
N MET A 301 6.68 26.29 -3.49
CA MET A 301 7.06 27.62 -3.02
C MET A 301 8.16 27.61 -1.95
N ARG A 302 8.70 26.43 -1.62
CA ARG A 302 9.68 26.23 -0.56
C ARG A 302 10.97 25.62 -1.10
N ASP A 303 12.11 26.12 -0.62
CA ASP A 303 13.46 25.64 -0.94
C ASP A 303 14.11 24.82 0.19
N ASP A 304 13.44 24.76 1.35
CA ASP A 304 13.87 24.01 2.54
C ASP A 304 13.32 22.60 2.62
N ILE A 305 12.59 22.15 1.59
CA ILE A 305 12.10 20.77 1.45
C ILE A 305 12.38 20.21 0.05
N GLU A 306 12.56 18.90 -0.01
CA GLU A 306 12.62 18.13 -1.25
C GLU A 306 11.39 17.22 -1.32
N VAL A 307 10.60 17.28 -2.40
CA VAL A 307 9.32 16.57 -2.53
C VAL A 307 9.43 15.48 -3.58
N VAL A 308 8.95 14.28 -3.26
CA VAL A 308 8.72 13.21 -4.22
C VAL A 308 7.30 13.35 -4.77
N ASN A 309 7.16 13.48 -6.10
CA ASN A 309 5.86 13.58 -6.75
C ASN A 309 5.22 12.17 -6.88
N PRO A 310 4.17 11.85 -6.12
CA PRO A 310 3.56 10.53 -6.19
C PRO A 310 2.75 10.37 -7.48
N LYS A 311 3.05 9.35 -8.27
CA LYS A 311 2.27 8.92 -9.42
C LYS A 311 1.22 7.88 -9.06
N GLY A 312 1.53 7.07 -8.04
CA GLY A 312 0.61 6.16 -7.37
C GLY A 312 0.44 6.50 -5.90
N THR A 313 -0.52 5.87 -5.24
CA THR A 313 -0.91 6.07 -3.83
C THR A 313 -1.54 7.45 -3.55
N TYR A 314 -2.06 7.63 -2.34
CA TYR A 314 -2.52 8.93 -1.81
C TYR A 314 -1.59 9.43 -0.68
N LEU A 315 -0.29 9.15 -0.84
CA LEU A 315 0.76 9.44 0.13
C LEU A 315 1.83 10.31 -0.53
N LEU A 316 2.06 11.48 0.00
CA LEU A 316 3.11 12.39 -0.44
C LEU A 316 4.29 12.29 0.51
N ARG A 317 5.50 12.15 -0.04
CA ARG A 317 6.74 12.07 0.73
C ARG A 317 7.59 13.31 0.47
N PHE A 318 8.10 13.90 1.55
CA PHE A 318 9.01 15.04 1.47
C PHE A 318 10.14 14.94 2.50
N LYS A 319 11.27 15.53 2.18
CA LYS A 319 12.44 15.64 3.06
C LYS A 319 12.52 17.06 3.59
N VAL A 320 12.83 17.22 4.87
CA VAL A 320 13.15 18.50 5.48
C VAL A 320 14.67 18.68 5.42
N ILE A 321 15.11 19.71 4.70
CA ILE A 321 16.54 20.03 4.54
C ILE A 321 17.06 20.55 5.88
N ASN A 322 18.30 20.18 6.25
CA ASN A 322 18.95 20.63 7.50
C ASN A 322 18.23 20.24 8.81
N SER A 323 17.49 19.15 8.83
CA SER A 323 16.75 18.66 10.00
C SER A 323 17.55 17.68 10.88
N SER A 324 18.88 17.68 10.81
CA SER A 324 19.73 16.74 11.57
C SER A 324 19.54 16.91 13.07
N GLY A 325 19.24 15.80 13.76
CA GLY A 325 19.04 15.78 15.21
C GLY A 325 17.64 16.21 15.67
N VAL A 326 16.75 16.64 14.77
CA VAL A 326 15.38 17.03 15.10
C VAL A 326 14.45 15.80 15.09
N ASN A 327 13.62 15.66 16.12
CA ASN A 327 12.48 14.73 16.09
C ASN A 327 11.38 15.38 15.28
N LEU A 328 11.38 15.15 13.96
CA LEU A 328 10.45 15.79 13.02
C LEU A 328 8.98 15.45 13.33
N GLN A 329 8.67 14.24 13.74
CA GLN A 329 7.29 13.86 14.10
C GLN A 329 6.77 14.75 15.24
N GLN A 330 7.49 14.82 16.36
CA GLN A 330 7.11 15.64 17.50
C GLN A 330 7.12 17.12 17.13
N HIS A 331 8.04 17.56 16.28
CA HIS A 331 8.10 18.93 15.81
C HIS A 331 6.81 19.32 15.07
N PHE A 332 6.38 18.56 14.05
CA PHE A 332 5.12 18.83 13.35
C PHE A 332 3.89 18.69 14.25
N GLU A 333 3.87 17.72 15.18
CA GLU A 333 2.79 17.60 16.17
C GLU A 333 2.66 18.83 17.07
N ASN A 334 3.77 19.45 17.47
CA ASN A 334 3.76 20.68 18.26
C ASN A 334 3.13 21.88 17.50
N TYR A 335 3.14 21.82 16.17
CA TYR A 335 2.46 22.79 15.29
C TYR A 335 1.08 22.32 14.82
N GLY A 336 0.58 21.21 15.36
CA GLY A 336 -0.78 20.75 15.14
C GLY A 336 -0.98 19.91 13.87
N VAL A 337 0.07 19.23 13.37
CA VAL A 337 -0.04 18.30 12.24
C VAL A 337 0.65 16.97 12.57
N GLY A 338 -0.09 15.88 12.50
CA GLY A 338 0.42 14.53 12.70
C GLY A 338 0.82 13.88 11.37
N LEU A 339 2.11 13.59 11.19
CA LEU A 339 2.69 12.98 9.99
C LEU A 339 3.38 11.65 10.35
N SER A 340 3.67 10.82 9.34
CA SER A 340 4.53 9.65 9.56
C SER A 340 6.00 10.03 9.39
N ASP A 341 6.85 9.62 10.36
CA ASP A 341 8.29 9.85 10.32
C ASP A 341 8.98 8.86 9.36
N GLY A 342 9.82 9.37 8.48
CA GLY A 342 10.60 8.56 7.55
C GLY A 342 11.56 7.57 8.20
N LYS A 343 11.95 7.80 9.48
CA LYS A 343 12.75 6.83 10.25
C LYS A 343 12.07 5.47 10.36
N ASP A 344 10.72 5.45 10.46
CA ASP A 344 9.95 4.21 10.57
C ASP A 344 9.96 3.43 9.25
N PHE A 345 10.19 4.14 8.13
CA PHE A 345 10.38 3.58 6.79
C PHE A 345 11.85 3.28 6.47
N GLY A 346 12.77 3.51 7.40
CA GLY A 346 14.20 3.30 7.23
C GLY A 346 14.98 4.47 6.62
N LYS A 347 14.39 5.67 6.52
CA LYS A 347 15.03 6.88 5.96
C LYS A 347 14.71 8.12 6.83
N PRO A 348 15.50 8.41 7.89
CA PRO A 348 15.35 9.60 8.71
C PRO A 348 15.45 10.90 7.90
N GLY A 349 14.86 11.98 8.39
CA GLY A 349 14.83 13.29 7.73
C GLY A 349 13.74 13.44 6.67
N TRP A 350 12.98 12.39 6.40
CA TRP A 350 11.82 12.38 5.52
C TRP A 350 10.53 12.29 6.31
N MET A 351 9.48 12.87 5.76
CA MET A 351 8.11 12.78 6.29
C MET A 351 7.18 12.23 5.22
N ARG A 352 6.10 11.54 5.63
CA ARG A 352 5.03 11.10 4.74
C ARG A 352 3.71 11.69 5.19
N LEU A 353 3.01 12.35 4.26
CA LEU A 353 1.71 12.95 4.40
C LEU A 353 0.67 12.15 3.62
N ASN A 354 -0.43 11.76 4.29
CA ASN A 354 -1.61 11.17 3.67
C ASN A 354 -2.54 12.29 3.18
N PHE A 355 -2.83 12.33 1.86
CA PHE A 355 -3.76 13.30 1.28
C PHE A 355 -5.12 12.71 0.89
N GLY A 356 -5.42 11.48 1.32
CA GLY A 356 -6.73 10.86 1.22
C GLY A 356 -7.75 11.44 2.22
N THR A 357 -7.95 12.75 2.16
CA THR A 357 -8.83 13.52 3.04
C THR A 357 -9.48 14.67 2.28
N THR A 358 -10.37 15.44 2.92
CA THR A 358 -11.00 16.59 2.26
C THR A 358 -9.98 17.69 1.94
N LEU A 359 -10.17 18.37 0.80
CA LEU A 359 -9.33 19.51 0.44
C LEU A 359 -9.35 20.61 1.52
N ASP A 360 -10.50 20.82 2.16
CA ASP A 360 -10.63 21.79 3.25
C ASP A 360 -9.77 21.42 4.48
N LEU A 361 -9.62 20.13 4.78
CA LEU A 361 -8.73 19.71 5.86
C LEU A 361 -7.26 19.95 5.49
N LEU A 362 -6.87 19.70 4.25
CA LEU A 362 -5.52 20.02 3.74
C LEU A 362 -5.26 21.52 3.79
N LYS A 363 -6.21 22.37 3.38
CA LYS A 363 -6.09 23.84 3.48
C LYS A 363 -5.92 24.31 4.92
N LYS A 364 -6.46 23.62 5.91
CA LYS A 364 -6.25 23.91 7.34
C LYS A 364 -4.88 23.41 7.84
N ALA A 365 -4.38 22.30 7.30
CA ALA A 365 -3.11 21.71 7.71
C ALA A 365 -1.89 22.47 7.15
N ILE A 366 -1.97 22.96 5.90
CA ILE A 366 -0.83 23.59 5.21
C ILE A 366 -0.27 24.80 5.95
N PRO A 367 -1.06 25.77 6.45
CA PRO A 367 -0.51 26.90 7.23
C PRO A 367 0.22 26.44 8.50
N ARG A 368 -0.20 25.33 9.12
CA ARG A 368 0.47 24.75 10.28
C ARG A 368 1.80 24.10 9.88
N LEU A 369 1.82 23.41 8.72
CA LEU A 369 3.05 22.84 8.15
C LEU A 369 4.07 23.93 7.81
N HIS A 370 3.65 25.02 7.17
CA HIS A 370 4.53 26.14 6.87
C HIS A 370 5.13 26.75 8.15
N LYS A 371 4.32 26.98 9.19
CA LYS A 371 4.81 27.44 10.50
C LYS A 371 5.83 26.48 11.11
N ALA A 372 5.62 25.18 10.99
CA ALA A 372 6.57 24.19 11.50
C ALA A 372 7.89 24.22 10.73
N LEU A 373 7.83 24.44 9.42
CA LEU A 373 9.03 24.51 8.58
C LEU A 373 9.80 25.85 8.77
N ASP A 374 9.12 26.93 9.16
CA ASP A 374 9.73 28.23 9.43
C ASP A 374 10.42 28.32 10.80
N ALA A 375 10.24 27.33 11.69
CA ALA A 375 10.72 27.31 13.08
C ALA A 375 11.95 26.43 13.28
#